data_78df6dfd358596ab45f187801efdb968
#
_entry.id   78df6dfd358596ab45f187801efdb968
#
_cell.length_a   1.000
_cell.length_b   1.000
_cell.length_c   1.000
_cell.angle_alpha   90.00
_cell.angle_beta   90.00
_cell.angle_gamma   90.00
#
_symmetry.space_group_name_H-M   'P 1'
#
loop_
_entity.id
_entity.type
_entity.pdbx_description
1 polymer ?
#
loop_
_entity_poly.entity_id
_entity_poly.type
_entity_poly.pdbx_seq_one_letter_code
_entity_poly.pdbx_strand_id
1 'polypeptide(L)'
;LQLHAHATTGLSTATILKCVEAGIDRVDTSISSMSMTYGHSPTESIVSIFKNQARDTGLKLEELEPIAQYFRDVRKEYTEFEGALKGIDSRILAAQVPGGMLTNMENQLKEQGASDKLNEVLDEIPKVREDLGYIPLVTPTSQIVGTQSVLNVLTGERYKSITKEASDILKGAYGKTPSPVNEMLQQDVLEDGEKPIFCRPADLIAPEIESLETKLDMLSKEMD
;
A
#
# COMPACT_ATOMS: atom_id res chain seq x y z
N LEU A 1 5.50 18.81 5.41
CA LEU A 1 4.64 17.70 4.95
C LEU A 1 5.21 17.11 3.65
N GLN A 2 4.99 15.78 3.44
CA GLN A 2 5.42 15.06 2.23
C GLN A 2 4.21 14.37 1.60
N LEU A 3 4.09 14.45 0.28
CA LEU A 3 3.08 13.76 -0.51
C LEU A 3 3.69 12.54 -1.20
N HIS A 4 3.02 11.39 -1.05
CA HIS A 4 3.28 10.16 -1.76
C HIS A 4 2.04 9.78 -2.57
N ALA A 5 2.13 9.83 -3.91
CA ALA A 5 0.99 9.62 -4.80
C ALA A 5 1.38 8.71 -5.98
N HIS A 6 0.68 7.57 -6.10
CA HIS A 6 0.85 6.65 -7.23
C HIS A 6 0.15 7.14 -8.50
N ALA A 7 0.71 6.80 -9.67
CA ALA A 7 0.21 7.21 -10.98
C ALA A 7 -0.84 6.25 -11.58
N THR A 8 -1.18 5.17 -10.89
CA THR A 8 -2.02 4.08 -11.40
C THR A 8 -3.38 4.54 -11.92
N THR A 9 -3.97 5.57 -11.29
CA THR A 9 -5.25 6.16 -11.67
C THR A 9 -5.13 7.31 -12.67
N GLY A 10 -3.91 7.74 -13.01
CA GLY A 10 -3.64 8.92 -13.84
C GLY A 10 -3.75 10.25 -13.12
N LEU A 11 -4.11 10.28 -11.85
CA LEU A 11 -4.37 11.53 -11.10
C LEU A 11 -3.15 12.09 -10.38
N SER A 12 -2.04 11.36 -10.28
CA SER A 12 -0.90 11.72 -9.41
C SER A 12 -0.33 13.11 -9.72
N THR A 13 -0.13 13.46 -10.99
CA THR A 13 0.40 14.77 -11.38
C THR A 13 -0.54 15.91 -10.97
N ALA A 14 -1.85 15.75 -11.19
CA ALA A 14 -2.85 16.74 -10.76
C ALA A 14 -2.89 16.86 -9.23
N THR A 15 -2.80 15.73 -8.53
CA THR A 15 -2.72 15.70 -7.06
C THR A 15 -1.49 16.44 -6.56
N ILE A 16 -0.30 16.20 -7.15
CA ILE A 16 0.93 16.92 -6.81
C ILE A 16 0.75 18.42 -6.98
N LEU A 17 0.21 18.87 -8.13
CA LEU A 17 -0.02 20.31 -8.39
C LEU A 17 -0.90 20.94 -7.31
N LYS A 18 -2.04 20.32 -7.00
CA LYS A 18 -2.97 20.84 -6.00
C LYS A 18 -2.40 20.83 -4.60
N CYS A 19 -1.64 19.82 -4.23
CA CYS A 19 -0.98 19.73 -2.93
C CYS A 19 0.14 20.78 -2.78
N VAL A 20 0.94 21.01 -3.83
CA VAL A 20 1.98 22.06 -3.82
C VAL A 20 1.35 23.45 -3.73
N GLU A 21 0.25 23.71 -4.47
CA GLU A 21 -0.53 24.96 -4.33
C GLU A 21 -1.06 25.14 -2.89
N ALA A 22 -1.46 24.05 -2.23
CA ALA A 22 -1.91 24.07 -0.84
C ALA A 22 -0.79 24.12 0.21
N GLY A 23 0.50 24.13 -0.19
CA GLY A 23 1.64 24.33 0.69
C GLY A 23 2.44 23.09 1.07
N ILE A 24 2.28 21.97 0.37
CA ILE A 24 3.16 20.79 0.55
C ILE A 24 4.59 21.14 0.14
N ASP A 25 5.57 20.69 0.94
CA ASP A 25 6.99 21.01 0.74
C ASP A 25 7.75 19.96 -0.03
N ARG A 26 7.32 18.69 0.07
CA ARG A 26 8.00 17.54 -0.53
C ARG A 26 7.00 16.66 -1.27
N VAL A 27 7.42 16.18 -2.44
CA VAL A 27 6.63 15.26 -3.27
C VAL A 27 7.52 14.12 -3.74
N ASP A 28 6.98 12.91 -3.74
CA ASP A 28 7.67 11.74 -4.26
C ASP A 28 7.41 11.64 -5.77
N THR A 29 8.47 11.45 -6.52
CA THR A 29 8.47 11.29 -7.98
C THR A 29 9.43 10.16 -8.38
N SER A 30 9.34 9.69 -9.60
CA SER A 30 10.29 8.72 -10.18
C SER A 30 10.91 9.28 -11.43
N ILE A 31 12.19 8.95 -11.69
CA ILE A 31 12.79 9.28 -12.98
C ILE A 31 11.92 8.74 -14.12
N SER A 32 11.74 9.46 -15.23
CA SER A 32 10.72 9.18 -16.26
C SER A 32 10.74 7.74 -16.78
N SER A 33 11.90 7.16 -16.93
CA SER A 33 12.06 5.77 -17.37
C SER A 33 11.53 4.72 -16.39
N MET A 34 11.37 5.06 -15.10
CA MET A 34 10.85 4.21 -14.02
C MET A 34 9.51 4.72 -13.47
N SER A 35 8.91 5.71 -14.12
CA SER A 35 7.69 6.39 -13.66
C SER A 35 6.41 5.77 -14.21
N MET A 36 5.27 6.35 -13.79
CA MET A 36 3.92 6.03 -14.23
C MET A 36 3.46 4.62 -13.84
N THR A 37 2.32 4.20 -14.33
CA THR A 37 1.70 2.89 -14.06
C THR A 37 1.56 2.65 -12.55
N TYR A 38 2.29 1.72 -11.98
CA TYR A 38 2.29 1.42 -10.53
C TYR A 38 3.15 2.39 -9.70
N GLY A 39 4.04 3.15 -10.35
CA GLY A 39 4.96 4.09 -9.70
C GLY A 39 4.38 5.49 -9.52
N HIS A 40 5.25 6.48 -9.58
CA HIS A 40 4.94 7.89 -9.36
C HIS A 40 4.93 8.70 -10.66
N SER A 41 4.55 9.97 -10.56
CA SER A 41 4.70 10.93 -11.67
C SER A 41 6.17 11.11 -12.06
N PRO A 42 6.46 11.36 -13.35
CA PRO A 42 7.83 11.57 -13.81
C PRO A 42 8.47 12.81 -13.17
N THR A 43 9.67 12.64 -12.61
CA THR A 43 10.43 13.74 -12.00
C THR A 43 10.63 14.89 -12.97
N GLU A 44 11.04 14.61 -14.19
CA GLU A 44 11.33 15.60 -15.24
C GLU A 44 10.07 16.40 -15.60
N SER A 45 8.89 15.74 -15.62
CA SER A 45 7.63 16.42 -15.88
C SER A 45 7.27 17.38 -14.75
N ILE A 46 7.42 16.95 -13.49
CA ILE A 46 7.15 17.78 -12.32
C ILE A 46 8.12 18.95 -12.24
N VAL A 47 9.41 18.73 -12.47
CA VAL A 47 10.43 19.81 -12.55
C VAL A 47 10.05 20.80 -13.64
N SER A 48 9.66 20.32 -14.83
CA SER A 48 9.27 21.18 -15.95
C SER A 48 8.02 22.03 -15.66
N ILE A 49 7.04 21.47 -14.95
CA ILE A 49 5.82 22.17 -14.56
C ILE A 49 6.12 23.32 -13.62
N PHE A 50 7.00 23.13 -12.62
CA PHE A 50 7.32 24.16 -11.62
C PHE A 50 8.47 25.09 -12.03
N LYS A 51 9.12 24.86 -13.17
CA LYS A 51 10.21 25.71 -13.67
C LYS A 51 9.78 27.17 -13.78
N ASN A 52 10.59 28.06 -13.23
CA ASN A 52 10.35 29.50 -13.17
C ASN A 52 9.08 29.93 -12.38
N GLN A 53 8.53 29.07 -11.54
CA GLN A 53 7.43 29.39 -10.64
C GLN A 53 7.94 29.65 -9.21
N ALA A 54 7.07 30.14 -8.33
CA ALA A 54 7.41 30.39 -6.91
C ALA A 54 7.88 29.13 -6.14
N ARG A 55 7.50 27.96 -6.63
CA ARG A 55 7.89 26.65 -6.07
C ARG A 55 8.82 25.89 -7.02
N ASP A 56 9.67 26.59 -7.75
CA ASP A 56 10.71 25.97 -8.58
C ASP A 56 11.61 25.05 -7.74
N THR A 57 11.86 23.86 -8.26
CA THR A 57 12.66 22.86 -7.57
C THR A 57 14.17 23.13 -7.61
N GLY A 58 14.63 23.99 -8.54
CA GLY A 58 16.04 24.24 -8.83
C GLY A 58 16.76 23.10 -9.55
N LEU A 59 16.07 21.98 -9.84
CA LEU A 59 16.66 20.88 -10.62
C LEU A 59 16.70 21.21 -12.11
N LYS A 60 17.73 20.72 -12.78
CA LYS A 60 17.94 20.95 -14.22
C LYS A 60 17.61 19.71 -15.03
N LEU A 61 16.80 19.85 -16.06
CA LEU A 61 16.42 18.75 -16.94
C LEU A 61 17.62 18.12 -17.62
N GLU A 62 18.60 18.93 -17.97
CA GLU A 62 19.83 18.47 -18.62
C GLU A 62 20.66 17.54 -17.73
N GLU A 63 20.51 17.63 -16.41
CA GLU A 63 21.15 16.74 -15.43
C GLU A 63 20.32 15.47 -15.16
N LEU A 64 18.99 15.53 -15.32
CA LEU A 64 18.08 14.39 -15.13
C LEU A 64 18.04 13.46 -16.36
N GLU A 65 18.14 13.99 -17.57
CA GLU A 65 18.05 13.21 -18.81
C GLU A 65 19.09 12.07 -18.92
N PRO A 66 20.39 12.26 -18.59
CA PRO A 66 21.35 11.15 -18.59
C PRO A 66 20.97 10.04 -17.60
N ILE A 67 20.39 10.39 -16.44
CA ILE A 67 19.90 9.43 -15.45
C ILE A 67 18.71 8.65 -16.03
N ALA A 68 17.75 9.36 -16.64
CA ALA A 68 16.61 8.74 -17.28
C ALA A 68 17.04 7.79 -18.42
N GLN A 69 18.04 8.19 -19.22
CA GLN A 69 18.56 7.34 -20.28
C GLN A 69 19.19 6.06 -19.74
N TYR A 70 20.02 6.14 -18.71
CA TYR A 70 20.61 4.97 -18.06
C TYR A 70 19.52 3.99 -17.56
N PHE A 71 18.55 4.48 -16.81
CA PHE A 71 17.49 3.62 -16.27
C PHE A 71 16.51 3.12 -17.34
N ARG A 72 16.45 3.75 -18.53
CA ARG A 72 15.67 3.24 -19.66
C ARG A 72 16.22 1.92 -20.18
N ASP A 73 17.52 1.75 -20.15
CA ASP A 73 18.17 0.50 -20.53
C ASP A 73 18.10 -0.54 -19.40
N VAL A 74 18.38 -0.16 -18.17
CA VAL A 74 18.23 -1.02 -16.98
C VAL A 74 16.83 -1.61 -16.90
N ARG A 75 15.78 -0.83 -17.12
CA ARG A 75 14.39 -1.30 -17.05
C ARG A 75 14.09 -2.46 -18.00
N LYS A 76 14.74 -2.50 -19.16
CA LYS A 76 14.54 -3.59 -20.14
C LYS A 76 14.98 -4.94 -19.58
N GLU A 77 16.00 -4.96 -18.71
CA GLU A 77 16.51 -6.18 -18.08
C GLU A 77 15.52 -6.76 -17.04
N TYR A 78 14.61 -5.92 -16.53
CA TYR A 78 13.63 -6.27 -15.51
C TYR A 78 12.20 -6.41 -16.05
N THR A 79 12.03 -6.52 -17.38
CA THR A 79 10.70 -6.59 -18.02
C THR A 79 9.85 -7.77 -17.51
N GLU A 80 10.46 -8.87 -17.12
CA GLU A 80 9.76 -10.05 -16.56
C GLU A 80 9.08 -9.79 -15.21
N PHE A 81 9.55 -8.77 -14.48
CA PHE A 81 8.98 -8.36 -13.17
C PHE A 81 7.91 -7.27 -13.31
N GLU A 82 7.68 -6.73 -14.52
CA GLU A 82 6.63 -5.75 -14.75
C GLU A 82 5.24 -6.39 -14.66
N GLY A 83 4.31 -5.74 -13.99
CA GLY A 83 2.91 -6.13 -13.97
C GLY A 83 2.22 -5.99 -15.34
N ALA A 84 1.03 -6.54 -15.46
CA ALA A 84 0.25 -6.54 -16.70
C ALA A 84 -0.28 -5.16 -17.10
N LEU A 85 -0.45 -4.24 -16.15
CA LEU A 85 -0.96 -2.89 -16.40
C LEU A 85 0.02 -2.08 -17.26
N LYS A 86 -0.45 -1.62 -18.40
CA LYS A 86 0.30 -0.76 -19.33
C LYS A 86 -0.43 0.58 -19.50
N GLY A 87 -0.32 1.45 -18.51
CA GLY A 87 -0.96 2.77 -18.53
C GLY A 87 -1.84 3.02 -17.31
N ILE A 88 -3.01 3.61 -17.50
CA ILE A 88 -3.95 3.99 -16.44
C ILE A 88 -5.08 2.96 -16.36
N ASP A 89 -5.48 2.57 -15.14
CA ASP A 89 -6.68 1.78 -14.91
C ASP A 89 -7.66 2.51 -13.99
N SER A 90 -8.74 3.04 -14.58
CA SER A 90 -9.75 3.81 -13.84
C SER A 90 -10.61 2.93 -12.91
N ARG A 91 -10.65 1.60 -13.09
CA ARG A 91 -11.36 0.67 -12.17
C ARG A 91 -10.79 0.78 -10.77
N ILE A 92 -9.50 1.08 -10.65
CA ILE A 92 -8.79 1.28 -9.39
C ILE A 92 -9.34 2.48 -8.60
N LEU A 93 -9.94 3.48 -9.28
CA LEU A 93 -10.60 4.59 -8.59
C LEU A 93 -11.80 4.12 -7.76
N ALA A 94 -12.57 3.16 -8.27
CA ALA A 94 -13.71 2.58 -7.56
C ALA A 94 -13.25 1.63 -6.44
N ALA A 95 -12.32 0.75 -6.73
CA ALA A 95 -11.76 -0.21 -5.77
C ALA A 95 -10.79 0.43 -4.77
N GLN A 96 -10.26 1.64 -5.06
CA GLN A 96 -9.29 2.37 -4.25
C GLN A 96 -8.00 1.57 -3.95
N VAL A 97 -7.57 0.74 -4.90
CA VAL A 97 -6.43 -0.18 -4.74
C VAL A 97 -5.11 0.56 -5.01
N PRO A 98 -4.15 0.57 -4.07
CA PRO A 98 -2.81 1.10 -4.34
C PRO A 98 -2.08 0.26 -5.40
N GLY A 99 -1.23 0.93 -6.23
CA GLY A 99 -0.53 0.26 -7.33
C GLY A 99 0.27 -0.97 -6.93
N GLY A 100 1.01 -0.91 -5.82
CA GLY A 100 1.78 -2.05 -5.30
C GLY A 100 0.90 -3.23 -4.87
N MET A 101 -0.29 -2.96 -4.33
CA MET A 101 -1.27 -3.99 -3.99
C MET A 101 -1.77 -4.72 -5.25
N LEU A 102 -2.05 -3.99 -6.33
CA LEU A 102 -2.53 -4.58 -7.59
C LEU A 102 -1.51 -5.56 -8.17
N THR A 103 -0.23 -5.18 -8.22
CA THR A 103 0.85 -6.06 -8.70
C THR A 103 0.96 -7.33 -7.86
N ASN A 104 0.87 -7.19 -6.52
CA ASN A 104 0.91 -8.35 -5.63
C ASN A 104 -0.26 -9.31 -5.88
N MET A 105 -1.48 -8.79 -6.06
CA MET A 105 -2.66 -9.60 -6.37
C MET A 105 -2.55 -10.29 -7.73
N GLU A 106 -2.07 -9.59 -8.76
CA GLU A 106 -1.82 -10.18 -10.09
C GLU A 106 -0.85 -11.36 -9.97
N ASN A 107 0.23 -11.21 -9.21
CA ASN A 107 1.21 -12.27 -8.99
C ASN A 107 0.60 -13.45 -8.21
N GLN A 108 -0.13 -13.19 -7.11
CA GLN A 108 -0.81 -14.23 -6.35
C GLN A 108 -1.80 -15.01 -7.20
N LEU A 109 -2.63 -14.34 -8.00
CA LEU A 109 -3.58 -15.00 -8.90
C LEU A 109 -2.87 -15.80 -10.00
N LYS A 110 -1.74 -15.29 -10.53
CA LYS A 110 -0.93 -16.00 -11.51
C LYS A 110 -0.33 -17.29 -10.94
N GLU A 111 0.21 -17.25 -9.73
CA GLU A 111 0.75 -18.42 -9.02
C GLU A 111 -0.32 -19.49 -8.77
N GLN A 112 -1.56 -19.06 -8.55
CA GLN A 112 -2.71 -19.96 -8.34
C GLN A 112 -3.42 -20.39 -9.65
N GLY A 113 -2.90 -19.97 -10.82
CA GLY A 113 -3.51 -20.25 -12.12
C GLY A 113 -4.88 -19.61 -12.34
N ALA A 114 -5.17 -18.50 -11.64
CA ALA A 114 -6.47 -17.83 -11.59
C ALA A 114 -6.39 -16.36 -12.05
N SER A 115 -5.52 -16.05 -13.01
CA SER A 115 -5.33 -14.69 -13.53
C SER A 115 -6.60 -14.05 -14.11
N ASP A 116 -7.57 -14.88 -14.56
CA ASP A 116 -8.88 -14.45 -15.05
C ASP A 116 -9.79 -13.90 -13.95
N LYS A 117 -9.50 -14.19 -12.67
CA LYS A 117 -10.27 -13.77 -11.51
C LYS A 117 -9.98 -12.35 -11.03
N LEU A 118 -9.06 -11.62 -11.65
CA LEU A 118 -8.65 -10.29 -11.19
C LEU A 118 -9.83 -9.32 -11.02
N ASN A 119 -10.78 -9.31 -11.97
CA ASN A 119 -11.93 -8.41 -11.87
C ASN A 119 -12.84 -8.76 -10.67
N GLU A 120 -13.08 -10.05 -10.42
CA GLU A 120 -13.85 -10.51 -9.26
C GLU A 120 -13.18 -10.07 -7.94
N VAL A 121 -11.85 -10.15 -7.88
CA VAL A 121 -11.08 -9.68 -6.71
C VAL A 121 -11.18 -8.17 -6.54
N LEU A 122 -11.08 -7.40 -7.62
CA LEU A 122 -11.26 -5.94 -7.56
C LEU A 122 -12.65 -5.54 -7.06
N ASP A 123 -13.69 -6.26 -7.43
CA ASP A 123 -15.07 -6.04 -6.96
C ASP A 123 -15.28 -6.51 -5.49
N GLU A 124 -14.44 -7.42 -5.00
CA GLU A 124 -14.52 -7.93 -3.63
C GLU A 124 -13.79 -7.02 -2.61
N ILE A 125 -12.72 -6.29 -3.03
CA ILE A 125 -11.92 -5.42 -2.17
C ILE A 125 -12.75 -4.38 -1.42
N PRO A 126 -13.66 -3.61 -2.04
CA PRO A 126 -14.49 -2.66 -1.32
C PRO A 126 -15.34 -3.31 -0.21
N LYS A 127 -15.85 -4.51 -0.47
CA LYS A 127 -16.69 -5.27 0.48
C LYS A 127 -15.89 -5.76 1.69
N VAL A 128 -14.70 -6.34 1.42
CA VAL A 128 -13.80 -6.76 2.51
C VAL A 128 -13.33 -5.54 3.32
N ARG A 129 -13.03 -4.42 2.65
CA ARG A 129 -12.66 -3.19 3.32
C ARG A 129 -13.78 -2.66 4.23
N GLU A 130 -15.04 -2.72 3.78
CA GLU A 130 -16.22 -2.37 4.57
C GLU A 130 -16.35 -3.28 5.79
N ASP A 131 -16.28 -4.59 5.59
CA ASP A 131 -16.38 -5.58 6.67
C ASP A 131 -15.29 -5.39 7.74
N LEU A 132 -14.10 -4.95 7.35
CA LEU A 132 -12.99 -4.63 8.25
C LEU A 132 -13.03 -3.18 8.80
N GLY A 133 -14.15 -2.47 8.69
CA GLY A 133 -14.35 -1.15 9.26
C GLY A 133 -13.68 -0.01 8.50
N TYR A 134 -13.59 -0.11 7.16
CA TYR A 134 -13.01 0.89 6.26
C TYR A 134 -11.56 1.26 6.56
N ILE A 135 -10.76 0.28 6.97
CA ILE A 135 -9.34 0.48 7.25
C ILE A 135 -8.61 1.14 6.05
N PRO A 136 -7.57 1.98 6.29
CA PRO A 136 -6.78 2.58 5.23
C PRO A 136 -6.11 1.52 4.35
N LEU A 137 -6.11 1.72 3.03
CA LEU A 137 -5.41 0.82 2.10
C LEU A 137 -3.94 1.26 1.94
N VAL A 138 -3.18 1.13 3.01
CA VAL A 138 -1.73 1.34 3.09
C VAL A 138 -1.08 0.09 3.67
N THR A 139 0.23 -0.08 3.50
CA THR A 139 0.96 -1.21 4.10
C THR A 139 0.89 -1.15 5.65
N PRO A 140 0.55 -2.23 6.37
CA PRO A 140 0.26 -3.59 5.88
C PRO A 140 -1.21 -3.85 5.54
N THR A 141 -2.15 -2.98 5.92
CA THR A 141 -3.60 -3.20 5.86
C THR A 141 -4.12 -3.40 4.42
N SER A 142 -3.49 -2.75 3.42
CA SER A 142 -3.81 -3.00 2.01
C SER A 142 -3.54 -4.45 1.59
N GLN A 143 -2.44 -5.05 2.08
CA GLN A 143 -2.11 -6.44 1.82
C GLN A 143 -3.11 -7.40 2.49
N ILE A 144 -3.54 -7.09 3.70
CA ILE A 144 -4.54 -7.88 4.45
C ILE A 144 -5.86 -7.92 3.67
N VAL A 145 -6.36 -6.74 3.27
CA VAL A 145 -7.60 -6.64 2.46
C VAL A 145 -7.45 -7.39 1.13
N GLY A 146 -6.31 -7.21 0.44
CA GLY A 146 -6.06 -7.87 -0.84
C GLY A 146 -6.02 -9.39 -0.72
N THR A 147 -5.25 -9.92 0.23
CA THR A 147 -5.13 -11.37 0.45
C THR A 147 -6.47 -11.98 0.85
N GLN A 148 -7.23 -11.35 1.74
CA GLN A 148 -8.56 -11.83 2.11
C GLN A 148 -9.53 -11.80 0.92
N SER A 149 -9.47 -10.77 0.07
CA SER A 149 -10.31 -10.67 -1.13
C SER A 149 -9.98 -11.77 -2.15
N VAL A 150 -8.69 -12.04 -2.39
CA VAL A 150 -8.26 -13.16 -3.24
C VAL A 150 -8.76 -14.48 -2.67
N LEU A 151 -8.64 -14.71 -1.37
CA LEU A 151 -9.08 -15.93 -0.72
C LEU A 151 -10.59 -16.13 -0.84
N ASN A 152 -11.40 -15.10 -0.63
CA ASN A 152 -12.86 -15.13 -0.80
C ASN A 152 -13.25 -15.56 -2.23
N VAL A 153 -12.60 -15.00 -3.24
CA VAL A 153 -12.87 -15.28 -4.65
C VAL A 153 -12.42 -16.71 -5.03
N LEU A 154 -11.22 -17.13 -4.59
CA LEU A 154 -10.70 -18.46 -4.92
C LEU A 154 -11.48 -19.60 -4.25
N THR A 155 -11.98 -19.39 -3.03
CA THR A 155 -12.79 -20.38 -2.32
C THR A 155 -14.25 -20.44 -2.81
N GLY A 156 -14.70 -19.42 -3.57
CA GLY A 156 -16.06 -19.26 -4.05
C GLY A 156 -17.08 -18.90 -2.95
N GLU A 157 -16.62 -18.69 -1.72
CA GLU A 157 -17.46 -18.34 -0.56
C GLU A 157 -16.71 -17.33 0.31
N ARG A 158 -17.39 -16.19 0.61
CA ARG A 158 -16.81 -15.13 1.43
C ARG A 158 -16.55 -15.63 2.84
N TYR A 159 -15.32 -15.40 3.32
CA TYR A 159 -14.86 -15.75 4.67
C TYR A 159 -14.97 -17.23 5.03
N LYS A 160 -15.07 -18.13 4.05
CA LYS A 160 -14.90 -19.56 4.27
C LYS A 160 -13.58 -19.89 4.96
N SER A 161 -12.57 -19.07 4.71
CA SER A 161 -11.32 -19.05 5.41
C SER A 161 -10.96 -17.61 5.70
N ILE A 162 -10.64 -17.29 6.95
CA ILE A 162 -10.24 -15.95 7.40
C ILE A 162 -8.75 -15.97 7.70
N THR A 163 -8.00 -15.04 7.12
CA THR A 163 -6.57 -14.90 7.43
C THR A 163 -6.38 -14.46 8.87
N LYS A 164 -5.24 -14.83 9.47
CA LYS A 164 -4.92 -14.42 10.84
C LYS A 164 -4.98 -12.91 10.99
N GLU A 165 -4.40 -12.18 10.04
CA GLU A 165 -4.34 -10.73 10.06
C GLU A 165 -5.73 -10.08 9.95
N ALA A 166 -6.63 -10.62 9.11
CA ALA A 166 -8.01 -10.16 9.04
C ALA A 166 -8.77 -10.45 10.34
N SER A 167 -8.56 -11.62 10.93
CA SER A 167 -9.08 -11.97 12.25
C SER A 167 -8.57 -10.99 13.33
N ASP A 168 -7.28 -10.68 13.34
CA ASP A 168 -6.68 -9.74 14.29
C ASP A 168 -7.26 -8.32 14.16
N ILE A 169 -7.59 -7.86 12.93
CA ILE A 169 -8.30 -6.59 12.72
C ILE A 169 -9.69 -6.66 13.32
N LEU A 170 -10.45 -7.71 13.05
CA LEU A 170 -11.81 -7.91 13.60
C LEU A 170 -11.79 -7.97 15.13
N LYS A 171 -10.77 -8.55 15.74
CA LYS A 171 -10.55 -8.58 17.19
C LYS A 171 -10.11 -7.26 17.79
N GLY A 172 -9.72 -6.27 16.96
CA GLY A 172 -9.25 -4.95 17.40
C GLY A 172 -7.75 -4.86 17.69
N ALA A 173 -6.96 -5.89 17.36
CA ALA A 173 -5.51 -5.91 17.61
C ALA A 173 -4.72 -4.87 16.77
N TYR A 174 -5.32 -4.32 15.71
CA TYR A 174 -4.76 -3.21 14.91
C TYR A 174 -5.23 -1.82 15.39
N GLY A 175 -6.00 -1.77 16.48
CA GLY A 175 -6.55 -0.54 17.03
C GLY A 175 -7.92 -0.18 16.45
N LYS A 176 -8.37 1.05 16.76
CA LYS A 176 -9.71 1.52 16.36
C LYS A 176 -9.78 1.72 14.85
N THR A 177 -10.77 1.08 14.23
CA THR A 177 -11.12 1.25 12.82
C THR A 177 -11.93 2.54 12.57
N PRO A 178 -11.91 3.12 11.35
CA PRO A 178 -12.71 4.31 11.00
C PRO A 178 -14.20 4.14 11.17
N SER A 179 -14.73 2.94 10.93
CA SER A 179 -16.13 2.54 11.15
C SER A 179 -16.18 1.23 11.93
N PRO A 180 -17.33 0.86 12.52
CA PRO A 180 -17.48 -0.47 13.10
C PRO A 180 -17.13 -1.57 12.08
N VAL A 181 -16.51 -2.63 12.55
CA VAL A 181 -16.30 -3.86 11.77
C VAL A 181 -17.62 -4.64 11.66
N ASN A 182 -17.66 -5.60 10.75
CA ASN A 182 -18.80 -6.51 10.62
C ASN A 182 -18.94 -7.35 11.91
N GLU A 183 -20.04 -7.14 12.65
CA GLU A 183 -20.27 -7.75 13.95
C GLU A 183 -20.39 -9.28 13.88
N MET A 184 -20.97 -9.82 12.82
CA MET A 184 -21.09 -11.28 12.65
C MET A 184 -19.71 -11.91 12.47
N LEU A 185 -18.88 -11.34 11.59
CA LEU A 185 -17.50 -11.81 11.38
C LEU A 185 -16.65 -11.65 12.64
N GLN A 186 -16.86 -10.58 13.40
CA GLN A 186 -16.16 -10.37 14.68
C GLN A 186 -16.52 -11.48 15.67
N GLN A 187 -17.78 -11.86 15.77
CA GLN A 187 -18.21 -12.96 16.63
C GLN A 187 -17.65 -14.31 16.19
N ASP A 188 -17.59 -14.55 14.88
CA ASP A 188 -17.07 -15.81 14.31
C ASP A 188 -15.56 -16.02 14.58
N VAL A 189 -14.79 -14.93 14.73
CA VAL A 189 -13.33 -15.04 14.98
C VAL A 189 -12.94 -14.99 16.45
N LEU A 190 -13.86 -14.63 17.34
CA LEU A 190 -13.62 -14.61 18.78
C LEU A 190 -13.73 -16.02 19.36
N GLU A 191 -12.78 -16.40 20.19
CA GLU A 191 -12.84 -17.66 20.95
C GLU A 191 -13.83 -17.54 22.12
N ASP A 192 -14.27 -18.68 22.67
CA ASP A 192 -15.20 -18.71 23.81
C ASP A 192 -14.66 -17.90 24.99
N GLY A 193 -15.38 -16.81 25.31
CA GLY A 193 -15.01 -15.89 26.39
C GLY A 193 -14.01 -14.80 26.00
N GLU A 194 -13.51 -14.79 24.79
CA GLU A 194 -12.67 -13.71 24.26
C GLU A 194 -13.51 -12.45 24.04
N LYS A 195 -12.91 -11.28 24.29
CA LYS A 195 -13.56 -9.98 24.04
C LYS A 195 -12.74 -9.17 23.06
N PRO A 196 -13.40 -8.39 22.18
CA PRO A 196 -12.68 -7.48 21.31
C PRO A 196 -11.85 -6.47 22.11
N ILE A 197 -10.72 -6.06 21.52
CA ILE A 197 -9.84 -5.04 22.07
C ILE A 197 -10.41 -3.66 21.72
N PHE A 198 -10.78 -2.86 22.70
CA PHE A 198 -11.32 -1.51 22.51
C PHE A 198 -10.35 -0.41 22.95
N CYS A 199 -9.29 -0.74 23.69
CA CYS A 199 -8.23 0.18 24.05
C CYS A 199 -7.16 0.24 22.94
N ARG A 200 -6.19 1.14 23.08
CA ARG A 200 -5.01 1.15 22.22
C ARG A 200 -4.22 -0.15 22.45
N PRO A 201 -3.98 -0.97 21.43
CA PRO A 201 -3.31 -2.27 21.63
C PRO A 201 -1.93 -2.16 22.28
N ALA A 202 -1.19 -1.07 22.00
CA ALA A 202 0.11 -0.81 22.62
C ALA A 202 0.05 -0.69 24.17
N ASP A 203 -1.12 -0.34 24.74
CA ASP A 203 -1.29 -0.22 26.19
C ASP A 203 -1.39 -1.60 26.87
N LEU A 204 -1.55 -2.67 26.07
CA LEU A 204 -1.56 -4.06 26.55
C LEU A 204 -0.16 -4.70 26.55
N ILE A 205 0.82 -4.02 25.96
CA ILE A 205 2.21 -4.50 25.87
C ILE A 205 2.97 -3.99 27.09
N ALA A 206 3.63 -4.90 27.80
CA ALA A 206 4.50 -4.50 28.92
C ALA A 206 5.69 -3.66 28.40
N PRO A 207 6.17 -2.66 29.16
CA PRO A 207 7.37 -1.91 28.81
C PRO A 207 8.58 -2.85 28.66
N GLU A 208 9.26 -2.80 27.51
CA GLU A 208 10.38 -3.71 27.19
C GLU A 208 11.75 -3.02 27.20
N ILE A 209 11.82 -1.68 27.26
CA ILE A 209 13.06 -0.91 27.10
C ILE A 209 14.14 -1.40 28.08
N GLU A 210 13.84 -1.47 29.38
CA GLU A 210 14.82 -1.88 30.39
C GLU A 210 15.35 -3.31 30.18
N SER A 211 14.48 -4.23 29.71
CA SER A 211 14.87 -5.60 29.41
C SER A 211 15.74 -5.69 28.15
N LEU A 212 15.47 -4.85 27.14
CA LEU A 212 16.25 -4.77 25.91
C LEU A 212 17.62 -4.12 26.14
N GLU A 213 17.70 -3.07 26.96
CA GLU A 213 18.96 -2.45 27.38
C GLU A 213 19.84 -3.47 28.15
N THR A 214 19.24 -4.19 29.08
CA THR A 214 19.97 -5.27 29.82
C THR A 214 20.51 -6.35 28.88
N LYS A 215 19.71 -6.79 27.90
CA LYS A 215 20.17 -7.77 26.92
C LYS A 215 21.28 -7.22 26.02
N LEU A 216 21.19 -5.95 25.61
CA LEU A 216 22.22 -5.31 24.81
C LEU A 216 23.55 -5.21 25.57
N ASP A 217 23.50 -4.82 26.86
CA ASP A 217 24.69 -4.75 27.73
C ASP A 217 25.35 -6.12 27.95
N MET A 218 24.54 -7.19 28.03
CA MET A 218 25.07 -8.57 28.12
C MET A 218 25.78 -8.97 26.82
N LEU A 219 25.13 -8.75 25.67
CA LEU A 219 25.71 -9.07 24.35
C LEU A 219 27.00 -8.27 24.08
N SER A 220 27.02 -7.00 24.45
CA SER A 220 28.21 -6.14 24.31
C SER A 220 29.41 -6.69 25.08
N LYS A 221 29.19 -7.20 26.30
CA LYS A 221 30.23 -7.78 27.14
C LYS A 221 30.74 -9.17 26.68
N GLU A 222 29.94 -9.88 25.88
CA GLU A 222 30.31 -11.15 25.29
C GLU A 222 31.13 -10.97 23.99
N MET A 223 31.09 -9.77 23.40
CA MET A 223 31.81 -9.42 22.15
C MET A 223 33.19 -8.79 22.39
N ASP A 224 33.50 -8.36 23.63
CA ASP A 224 34.81 -7.84 24.08
C ASP A 224 35.66 -8.97 24.63
#